data_7b0abb5800203aabf2a3ba65f9cbf3f3
#
_entry.id   7b0abb5800203aabf2a3ba65f9cbf3f3
#
_cell.length_a   1.000
_cell.length_b   1.000
_cell.length_c   1.000
_cell.angle_alpha   90.00
_cell.angle_beta   90.00
_cell.angle_gamma   90.00
#
_symmetry.space_group_name_H-M   'P 1'
#
loop_
_entity.id
_entity.type
_entity.pdbx_description
1 polymer ?
#
loop_
_entity_poly.entity_id
_entity_poly.type
_entity_poly.pdbx_seq_one_letter_code
_entity_poly.pdbx_strand_id
1 'polypeptide(L)'
;MGYINNFVEHDHIKTIIICNEKELSTKLKSTNLEMKTFIATYILDKENELTKITDKPMVEKIQDKIEYVFDKANDYERIKEKLIGETFEYQPKFDYIINGLLMRYETNEDLIRFLRESTGLIITTFNKSGTRNLRILKHALNDFKKIFEMVSKNYPNTNHRVLQTMLIFTIAVSFEIKARKNHKG
;
A
#
# COMPACT_ATOMS: atom_id res chain seq x y z
N MET A 1 16.07 -2.23 -11.80
CA MET A 1 15.52 -1.29 -12.80
C MET A 1 16.22 -1.31 -14.16
N GLY A 2 17.48 -1.69 -14.27
CA GLY A 2 18.21 -1.78 -15.56
C GLY A 2 17.57 -2.69 -16.62
N TYR A 3 16.87 -3.75 -16.21
CA TYR A 3 16.20 -4.65 -17.15
C TYR A 3 15.01 -4.02 -17.87
N ILE A 4 14.21 -3.18 -17.18
CA ILE A 4 13.04 -2.53 -17.78
C ILE A 4 13.49 -1.54 -18.87
N ASN A 5 14.60 -0.85 -18.65
CA ASN A 5 15.16 0.10 -19.60
C ASN A 5 15.51 -0.56 -20.93
N ASN A 6 16.11 -1.77 -20.88
CA ASN A 6 16.42 -2.53 -22.10
C ASN A 6 15.17 -2.87 -22.93
N PHE A 7 14.08 -3.29 -22.26
CA PHE A 7 12.83 -3.61 -22.97
C PHE A 7 12.17 -2.38 -23.61
N VAL A 8 12.20 -1.24 -22.93
CA VAL A 8 11.56 -0.02 -23.41
C VAL A 8 12.38 0.66 -24.49
N GLU A 9 13.69 0.82 -24.27
CA GLU A 9 14.57 1.58 -25.17
C GLU A 9 15.08 0.77 -26.37
N HIS A 10 15.37 -0.52 -26.17
CA HIS A 10 15.95 -1.34 -27.24
C HIS A 10 14.93 -2.20 -27.98
N ASP A 11 13.96 -2.76 -27.25
CA ASP A 11 12.98 -3.69 -27.86
C ASP A 11 11.67 -2.98 -28.27
N HIS A 12 11.54 -1.68 -28.02
CA HIS A 12 10.34 -0.88 -28.30
C HIS A 12 9.04 -1.46 -27.73
N ILE A 13 9.12 -2.17 -26.62
CA ILE A 13 7.98 -2.82 -25.97
C ILE A 13 7.22 -1.77 -25.15
N LYS A 14 5.92 -1.64 -25.42
CA LYS A 14 5.03 -0.82 -24.58
C LYS A 14 4.83 -1.49 -23.23
N THR A 15 5.29 -0.82 -22.16
CA THR A 15 5.23 -1.36 -20.80
C THR A 15 4.28 -0.52 -19.95
N ILE A 16 3.42 -1.18 -19.17
CA ILE A 16 2.58 -0.56 -18.16
C ILE A 16 3.05 -1.03 -16.79
N ILE A 17 3.44 -0.08 -15.94
CA ILE A 17 3.84 -0.35 -14.56
C ILE A 17 2.68 0.02 -13.64
N ILE A 18 2.19 -0.95 -12.87
CA ILE A 18 1.16 -0.74 -11.85
C ILE A 18 1.81 -0.87 -10.49
N CYS A 19 1.85 0.21 -9.72
CA CYS A 19 2.46 0.21 -8.39
C CYS A 19 1.80 1.23 -7.46
N ASN A 20 2.04 1.08 -6.15
CA ASN A 20 1.79 2.14 -5.19
C ASN A 20 3.01 3.07 -5.16
N GLU A 21 2.92 4.19 -5.84
CA GLU A 21 4.02 5.14 -5.98
C GLU A 21 4.53 5.63 -4.62
N LYS A 22 3.64 5.89 -3.67
CA LYS A 22 4.02 6.34 -2.31
C LYS A 22 4.88 5.31 -1.58
N GLU A 23 4.51 4.04 -1.64
CA GLU A 23 5.31 2.97 -1.02
C GLU A 23 6.64 2.76 -1.73
N LEU A 24 6.64 2.84 -3.07
CA LEU A 24 7.85 2.67 -3.87
C LEU A 24 8.84 3.82 -3.59
N SER A 25 8.37 5.06 -3.59
CA SER A 25 9.19 6.24 -3.32
C SER A 25 9.76 6.23 -1.89
N THR A 26 8.96 5.79 -0.90
CA THR A 26 9.40 5.71 0.50
C THR A 26 10.48 4.63 0.69
N LYS A 27 10.29 3.45 0.11
CA LYS A 27 11.30 2.37 0.18
C LYS A 27 12.63 2.77 -0.47
N LEU A 28 12.59 3.39 -1.65
CA LEU A 28 13.78 3.85 -2.34
C LEU A 28 14.50 4.97 -1.55
N LYS A 29 13.74 5.88 -0.96
CA LYS A 29 14.29 6.94 -0.09
C LYS A 29 14.96 6.35 1.17
N SER A 30 14.33 5.37 1.83
CA SER A 30 14.90 4.75 3.05
C SER A 30 16.18 3.98 2.75
N THR A 31 16.19 3.15 1.72
CA THR A 31 17.38 2.38 1.33
C THR A 31 18.55 3.31 0.96
N ASN A 32 18.26 4.38 0.23
CA ASN A 32 19.28 5.37 -0.10
C ASN A 32 19.76 6.14 1.14
N LEU A 33 18.87 6.42 2.11
CA LEU A 33 19.24 7.10 3.34
C LEU A 33 20.19 6.27 4.20
N GLU A 34 19.93 4.98 4.37
CA GLU A 34 20.82 4.07 5.12
C GLU A 34 22.23 4.02 4.49
N MET A 35 22.31 3.85 3.15
CA MET A 35 23.58 3.84 2.44
C MET A 35 24.29 5.20 2.49
N LYS A 36 23.55 6.30 2.40
CA LYS A 36 24.10 7.65 2.53
C LYS A 36 24.62 7.92 3.93
N THR A 37 23.87 7.51 4.95
CA THR A 37 24.31 7.61 6.36
C THR A 37 25.56 6.80 6.60
N PHE A 38 25.65 5.55 6.09
CA PHE A 38 26.83 4.72 6.19
C PHE A 38 28.06 5.38 5.53
N ILE A 39 27.91 5.92 4.32
CA ILE A 39 29.00 6.63 3.61
C ILE A 39 29.41 7.88 4.36
N ALA A 40 28.45 8.68 4.88
CA ALA A 40 28.74 9.87 5.65
C ALA A 40 29.50 9.53 6.94
N THR A 41 29.08 8.50 7.68
CA THR A 41 29.76 8.03 8.90
C THR A 41 31.16 7.54 8.58
N TYR A 42 31.33 6.75 7.51
CA TYR A 42 32.64 6.27 7.09
C TYR A 42 33.62 7.40 6.72
N ILE A 43 33.12 8.46 6.05
CA ILE A 43 33.92 9.63 5.72
C ILE A 43 34.32 10.37 7.00
N LEU A 44 33.37 10.58 7.94
CA LEU A 44 33.62 11.26 9.21
C LEU A 44 34.59 10.49 10.10
N ASP A 45 34.50 9.16 10.16
CA ASP A 45 35.44 8.32 10.93
C ASP A 45 36.87 8.40 10.38
N LYS A 46 37.01 8.36 9.05
CA LYS A 46 38.34 8.53 8.42
C LYS A 46 38.92 9.93 8.63
N GLU A 47 38.10 10.93 8.74
CA GLU A 47 38.56 12.32 8.96
C GLU A 47 38.91 12.62 10.42
N ASN A 48 38.25 11.95 11.38
CA ASN A 48 38.68 11.98 12.78
C ASN A 48 40.10 11.39 12.98
N GLU A 49 40.52 10.47 12.11
CA GLU A 49 41.94 10.03 12.09
C GLU A 49 42.89 11.06 11.46
N LEU A 50 42.37 11.96 10.59
CA LEU A 50 43.14 13.01 9.90
C LEU A 50 43.08 14.38 10.58
N THR A 51 42.15 14.61 11.52
CA THR A 51 41.94 15.92 12.18
C THR A 51 42.96 16.27 13.26
N LYS A 52 44.20 15.97 13.06
CA LYS A 52 45.27 16.79 13.66
C LYS A 52 45.61 18.03 12.82
N ILE A 53 44.84 18.30 11.74
CA ILE A 53 45.05 19.41 10.80
C ILE A 53 43.84 20.33 10.83
N THR A 54 43.95 21.49 11.47
CA THR A 54 43.02 22.60 11.55
C THR A 54 42.91 23.37 10.23
N ASP A 55 42.28 22.82 9.19
CA ASP A 55 42.04 23.56 7.95
C ASP A 55 40.53 23.72 7.68
N LYS A 56 40.02 24.97 7.90
CA LYS A 56 38.63 25.40 7.58
C LYS A 56 38.16 25.03 6.16
N PRO A 57 38.98 25.08 5.08
CA PRO A 57 38.51 24.72 3.73
C PRO A 57 38.13 23.25 3.56
N MET A 58 38.51 22.37 4.47
CA MET A 58 38.22 20.94 4.37
C MET A 58 36.80 20.63 4.88
N VAL A 59 36.34 21.32 5.91
CA VAL A 59 34.96 21.18 6.44
C VAL A 59 33.94 21.63 5.42
N GLU A 60 34.19 22.73 4.69
CA GLU A 60 33.31 23.19 3.60
C GLU A 60 33.26 22.16 2.45
N LYS A 61 34.37 21.60 2.04
CA LYS A 61 34.40 20.56 1.00
C LYS A 61 33.68 19.26 1.41
N ILE A 62 33.64 18.96 2.71
CA ILE A 62 32.89 17.81 3.24
C ILE A 62 31.42 18.11 3.27
N GLN A 63 31.03 19.31 3.72
CA GLN A 63 29.64 19.74 3.66
C GLN A 63 29.10 19.71 2.23
N ASP A 64 29.83 20.25 1.26
CA ASP A 64 29.47 20.20 -0.16
C ASP A 64 29.34 18.75 -0.68
N LYS A 65 30.24 17.85 -0.27
CA LYS A 65 30.13 16.42 -0.65
C LYS A 65 28.98 15.72 0.04
N ILE A 66 28.70 16.01 1.30
CA ILE A 66 27.55 15.48 2.03
C ILE A 66 26.28 16.02 1.37
N GLU A 67 26.18 17.30 1.11
CA GLU A 67 25.05 17.92 0.43
C GLU A 67 24.86 17.33 -0.96
N TYR A 68 25.90 17.14 -1.75
CA TYR A 68 25.86 16.45 -3.03
C TYR A 68 25.39 14.99 -2.92
N VAL A 69 25.80 14.25 -1.90
CA VAL A 69 25.36 12.87 -1.62
C VAL A 69 23.90 12.86 -1.16
N PHE A 70 23.47 13.88 -0.39
CA PHE A 70 22.08 14.00 0.08
C PHE A 70 21.15 14.63 -0.96
N ASP A 71 21.64 15.52 -1.81
CA ASP A 71 20.86 16.17 -2.88
C ASP A 71 20.50 15.21 -4.02
N LYS A 72 21.26 14.11 -4.17
CA LYS A 72 20.85 12.96 -4.99
C LYS A 72 19.66 12.19 -4.44
N ALA A 73 18.96 12.73 -3.42
CA ALA A 73 17.72 12.17 -2.88
C ALA A 73 16.57 12.08 -3.90
N ASN A 74 16.71 12.70 -5.07
CA ASN A 74 15.78 12.65 -6.17
C ASN A 74 16.08 11.55 -7.21
N ASP A 75 16.85 10.52 -6.84
CA ASP A 75 17.10 9.39 -7.76
C ASP A 75 15.79 8.74 -8.23
N TYR A 76 14.76 8.71 -7.36
CA TYR A 76 13.44 8.22 -7.76
C TYR A 76 12.81 9.08 -8.85
N GLU A 77 12.74 10.39 -8.67
CA GLU A 77 12.16 11.32 -9.66
C GLU A 77 12.94 11.28 -10.98
N ARG A 78 14.27 11.27 -10.90
CA ARG A 78 15.13 11.17 -12.08
C ARG A 78 14.98 9.83 -12.82
N ILE A 79 14.83 8.72 -12.08
CA ILE A 79 14.56 7.40 -12.68
C ILE A 79 13.16 7.39 -13.28
N LYS A 80 12.18 7.98 -12.57
CA LYS A 80 10.80 8.11 -13.03
C LYS A 80 10.74 8.90 -14.34
N GLU A 81 11.35 10.06 -14.42
CA GLU A 81 11.41 10.88 -15.64
C GLU A 81 12.02 10.13 -16.84
N LYS A 82 13.03 9.31 -16.60
CA LYS A 82 13.68 8.54 -17.67
C LYS A 82 12.91 7.32 -18.14
N LEU A 83 12.19 6.65 -17.23
CA LEU A 83 11.54 5.37 -17.53
C LEU A 83 10.04 5.49 -17.75
N ILE A 84 9.40 6.54 -17.23
CA ILE A 84 7.95 6.68 -17.20
C ILE A 84 7.58 7.91 -18.04
N GLY A 85 7.05 7.67 -19.23
CA GLY A 85 6.60 8.74 -20.12
C GLY A 85 5.37 9.46 -19.58
N GLU A 86 4.39 8.70 -19.08
CA GLU A 86 3.16 9.24 -18.52
C GLU A 86 2.77 8.52 -17.24
N THR A 87 2.27 9.27 -16.26
CA THR A 87 1.77 8.73 -14.99
C THR A 87 0.29 9.06 -14.87
N PHE A 88 -0.52 8.01 -14.66
CA PHE A 88 -1.94 8.13 -14.41
C PHE A 88 -2.25 7.72 -12.97
N GLU A 89 -2.89 8.61 -12.22
CA GLU A 89 -3.43 8.25 -10.92
C GLU A 89 -4.76 7.52 -11.11
N TYR A 90 -4.78 6.24 -10.73
CA TYR A 90 -6.01 5.47 -10.74
C TYR A 90 -6.84 5.74 -9.48
N GLN A 91 -7.99 6.38 -9.64
CA GLN A 91 -8.95 6.61 -8.58
C GLN A 91 -10.11 5.60 -8.72
N PRO A 92 -10.08 4.49 -7.96
CA PRO A 92 -11.10 3.45 -8.09
C PRO A 92 -12.46 3.95 -7.59
N LYS A 93 -13.51 3.69 -8.37
CA LYS A 93 -14.89 3.80 -7.89
C LYS A 93 -15.21 2.56 -7.06
N PHE A 94 -14.96 2.65 -5.75
CA PHE A 94 -15.10 1.50 -4.83
C PHE A 94 -16.50 0.89 -4.84
N ASP A 95 -17.54 1.69 -4.98
CA ASP A 95 -18.92 1.20 -5.05
C ASP A 95 -19.12 0.22 -6.21
N TYR A 96 -18.57 0.53 -7.38
CA TYR A 96 -18.61 -0.34 -8.54
C TYR A 96 -17.82 -1.64 -8.31
N ILE A 97 -16.65 -1.53 -7.71
CA ILE A 97 -15.79 -2.69 -7.42
C ILE A 97 -16.43 -3.59 -6.37
N ILE A 98 -17.03 -3.02 -5.32
CA ILE A 98 -17.73 -3.76 -4.26
C ILE A 98 -18.93 -4.50 -4.86
N ASN A 99 -19.74 -3.85 -5.68
CA ASN A 99 -20.84 -4.51 -6.37
C ASN A 99 -20.37 -5.69 -7.22
N GLY A 100 -19.30 -5.53 -7.99
CA GLY A 100 -18.68 -6.61 -8.76
C GLY A 100 -18.10 -7.73 -7.89
N LEU A 101 -17.61 -7.41 -6.69
CA LEU A 101 -17.15 -8.38 -5.72
C LEU A 101 -18.30 -9.22 -5.16
N LEU A 102 -19.44 -8.58 -4.84
CA LEU A 102 -20.61 -9.26 -4.30
C LEU A 102 -21.23 -10.23 -5.29
N MET A 103 -21.18 -9.93 -6.59
CA MET A 103 -21.67 -10.85 -7.64
C MET A 103 -20.90 -12.17 -7.73
N ARG A 104 -19.70 -12.26 -7.14
CA ARG A 104 -18.90 -13.50 -7.14
C ARG A 104 -19.35 -14.54 -6.12
N TYR A 105 -20.36 -14.24 -5.31
CA TYR A 105 -20.93 -15.17 -4.32
C TYR A 105 -22.12 -15.97 -4.88
N GLU A 106 -22.16 -16.25 -6.17
CA GLU A 106 -23.26 -16.82 -6.94
C GLU A 106 -23.77 -18.22 -6.47
N THR A 107 -23.06 -18.88 -5.57
CA THR A 107 -23.40 -20.22 -5.10
C THR A 107 -24.50 -20.26 -4.03
N ASN A 108 -24.91 -19.12 -3.45
CA ASN A 108 -25.93 -19.03 -2.40
C ASN A 108 -26.84 -17.82 -2.65
N GLU A 109 -28.01 -18.08 -3.23
CA GLU A 109 -28.95 -17.03 -3.62
C GLU A 109 -29.45 -16.16 -2.45
N ASP A 110 -29.66 -16.77 -1.28
CA ASP A 110 -30.13 -16.03 -0.10
C ASP A 110 -29.02 -15.10 0.43
N LEU A 111 -27.77 -15.58 0.44
CA LEU A 111 -26.62 -14.75 0.81
C LEU A 111 -26.45 -13.58 -0.17
N ILE A 112 -26.56 -13.83 -1.47
CA ILE A 112 -26.43 -12.77 -2.48
C ILE A 112 -27.52 -11.71 -2.30
N ARG A 113 -28.77 -12.14 -2.13
CA ARG A 113 -29.87 -11.22 -1.89
C ARG A 113 -29.61 -10.36 -0.67
N PHE A 114 -29.24 -10.98 0.44
CA PHE A 114 -28.89 -10.30 1.68
C PHE A 114 -27.73 -9.30 1.51
N LEU A 115 -26.64 -9.69 0.84
CA LEU A 115 -25.50 -8.82 0.60
C LEU A 115 -25.85 -7.65 -0.31
N ARG A 116 -26.68 -7.86 -1.33
CA ARG A 116 -27.16 -6.78 -2.22
C ARG A 116 -28.01 -5.76 -1.45
N GLU A 117 -28.93 -6.22 -0.62
CA GLU A 117 -29.74 -5.35 0.24
C GLU A 117 -28.90 -4.60 1.26
N SER A 118 -27.78 -5.19 1.69
CA SER A 118 -26.85 -4.62 2.66
C SER A 118 -25.69 -3.85 2.03
N THR A 119 -25.65 -3.66 0.71
CA THR A 119 -24.53 -3.02 -0.02
C THR A 119 -24.20 -1.64 0.53
N GLY A 120 -25.19 -0.81 0.83
CA GLY A 120 -24.97 0.53 1.41
C GLY A 120 -24.25 0.48 2.76
N LEU A 121 -24.55 -0.51 3.61
CA LEU A 121 -23.87 -0.73 4.88
C LEU A 121 -22.43 -1.19 4.69
N ILE A 122 -22.19 -2.08 3.73
CA ILE A 122 -20.85 -2.57 3.38
C ILE A 122 -19.97 -1.41 2.91
N ILE A 123 -20.47 -0.59 1.97
CA ILE A 123 -19.75 0.57 1.43
C ILE A 123 -19.46 1.58 2.55
N THR A 124 -20.45 1.88 3.39
CA THR A 124 -20.28 2.83 4.50
C THR A 124 -19.21 2.34 5.48
N THR A 125 -19.24 1.05 5.85
CA THR A 125 -18.27 0.45 6.77
C THR A 125 -16.87 0.40 6.15
N PHE A 126 -16.79 0.05 4.88
CA PHE A 126 -15.53 0.06 4.11
C PHE A 126 -14.91 1.45 4.06
N ASN A 127 -15.70 2.47 3.76
CA ASN A 127 -15.19 3.86 3.69
C ASN A 127 -14.72 4.37 5.06
N LYS A 128 -15.37 3.96 6.15
CA LYS A 128 -15.00 4.32 7.52
C LYS A 128 -13.76 3.58 8.02
N SER A 129 -13.32 2.50 7.38
CA SER A 129 -12.16 1.71 7.80
C SER A 129 -10.82 2.44 7.71
N GLY A 130 -10.76 3.59 7.01
CA GLY A 130 -9.55 4.38 6.79
C GLY A 130 -8.56 3.77 5.79
N THR A 131 -8.40 2.46 5.77
CA THR A 131 -7.41 1.77 4.91
C THR A 131 -7.93 1.47 3.50
N ARG A 132 -9.24 1.43 3.31
CA ARG A 132 -9.92 1.09 2.04
C ARG A 132 -9.33 -0.12 1.31
N ASN A 133 -8.93 -1.15 2.06
CA ASN A 133 -8.27 -2.34 1.52
C ASN A 133 -9.29 -3.40 1.10
N LEU A 134 -9.50 -3.55 -0.21
CA LEU A 134 -10.44 -4.51 -0.80
C LEU A 134 -10.10 -5.98 -0.47
N ARG A 135 -8.83 -6.31 -0.23
CA ARG A 135 -8.44 -7.66 0.16
C ARG A 135 -8.96 -7.99 1.56
N ILE A 136 -8.92 -7.04 2.48
CA ILE A 136 -9.48 -7.21 3.83
C ILE A 136 -11.00 -7.36 3.74
N LEU A 137 -11.68 -6.53 2.96
CA LEU A 137 -13.11 -6.65 2.74
C LEU A 137 -13.49 -8.03 2.18
N LYS A 138 -12.76 -8.52 1.17
CA LYS A 138 -12.99 -9.85 0.60
C LYS A 138 -12.86 -10.96 1.66
N HIS A 139 -11.86 -10.90 2.52
CA HIS A 139 -11.70 -11.85 3.62
C HIS A 139 -12.85 -11.76 4.62
N ALA A 140 -13.24 -10.55 5.02
CA ALA A 140 -14.37 -10.33 5.92
C ALA A 140 -15.68 -10.89 5.37
N LEU A 141 -15.96 -10.69 4.08
CA LEU A 141 -17.15 -11.24 3.43
C LEU A 141 -17.11 -12.77 3.35
N ASN A 142 -15.95 -13.38 3.14
CA ASN A 142 -15.80 -14.83 3.18
C ASN A 142 -16.04 -15.41 4.59
N ASP A 143 -15.57 -14.72 5.61
CA ASP A 143 -15.82 -15.12 7.00
C ASP A 143 -17.30 -14.92 7.36
N PHE A 144 -17.89 -13.82 6.92
CA PHE A 144 -19.33 -13.60 7.10
C PHE A 144 -20.18 -14.66 6.37
N LYS A 145 -19.79 -15.11 5.18
CA LYS A 145 -20.47 -16.23 4.49
C LYS A 145 -20.60 -17.45 5.40
N LYS A 146 -19.56 -17.85 6.09
CA LYS A 146 -19.57 -18.99 7.02
C LYS A 146 -20.55 -18.75 8.19
N ILE A 147 -20.54 -17.53 8.74
CA ILE A 147 -21.47 -17.11 9.79
C ILE A 147 -22.89 -17.18 9.29
N PHE A 148 -23.16 -16.63 8.10
CA PHE A 148 -24.47 -16.62 7.50
C PHE A 148 -25.01 -18.04 7.28
N GLU A 149 -24.21 -18.96 6.73
CA GLU A 149 -24.56 -20.35 6.50
C GLU A 149 -24.87 -21.07 7.82
N MET A 150 -24.04 -20.84 8.86
CA MET A 150 -24.25 -21.42 10.20
C MET A 150 -25.55 -20.90 10.85
N VAL A 151 -25.80 -19.59 10.76
CA VAL A 151 -26.99 -18.95 11.35
C VAL A 151 -28.24 -19.38 10.60
N SER A 152 -28.24 -19.39 9.26
CA SER A 152 -29.39 -19.81 8.45
C SER A 152 -29.76 -21.26 8.72
N LYS A 153 -28.77 -22.13 8.96
CA LYS A 153 -29.01 -23.55 9.28
C LYS A 153 -29.61 -23.75 10.67
N ASN A 154 -29.07 -23.06 11.69
CA ASN A 154 -29.44 -23.31 13.07
C ASN A 154 -30.56 -22.40 13.59
N TYR A 155 -30.73 -21.22 12.98
CA TYR A 155 -31.66 -20.18 13.38
C TYR A 155 -32.37 -19.56 12.15
N PRO A 156 -33.22 -20.34 11.44
CA PRO A 156 -33.83 -19.92 10.17
C PRO A 156 -34.66 -18.66 10.26
N ASN A 157 -35.17 -18.31 11.44
CA ASN A 157 -35.99 -17.12 11.67
C ASN A 157 -35.19 -15.94 12.22
N THR A 158 -33.85 -15.90 12.01
CA THR A 158 -33.04 -14.78 12.46
C THR A 158 -33.42 -13.47 11.79
N ASN A 159 -33.64 -12.44 12.60
CA ASN A 159 -34.01 -11.12 12.12
C ASN A 159 -32.94 -10.54 11.19
N HIS A 160 -33.35 -9.99 10.06
CA HIS A 160 -32.52 -9.37 9.07
C HIS A 160 -31.56 -8.31 9.67
N ARG A 161 -32.03 -7.50 10.63
CA ARG A 161 -31.20 -6.50 11.33
C ARG A 161 -30.06 -7.14 12.13
N VAL A 162 -30.28 -8.31 12.73
CA VAL A 162 -29.25 -9.04 13.47
C VAL A 162 -28.16 -9.50 12.50
N LEU A 163 -28.52 -10.04 11.35
CA LEU A 163 -27.57 -10.43 10.31
C LEU A 163 -26.79 -9.23 9.78
N GLN A 164 -27.42 -8.08 9.59
CA GLN A 164 -26.73 -6.84 9.20
C GLN A 164 -25.74 -6.39 10.26
N THR A 165 -26.09 -6.47 11.53
CA THR A 165 -25.18 -6.14 12.65
C THR A 165 -23.97 -7.08 12.66
N MET A 166 -24.18 -8.39 12.48
CA MET A 166 -23.11 -9.38 12.37
C MET A 166 -22.18 -9.10 11.19
N LEU A 167 -22.76 -8.73 10.03
CA LEU A 167 -21.99 -8.34 8.85
C LEU A 167 -21.08 -7.14 9.12
N ILE A 168 -21.65 -6.05 9.64
CA ILE A 168 -20.90 -4.83 9.95
C ILE A 168 -19.79 -5.12 10.96
N PHE A 169 -20.11 -5.87 12.02
CA PHE A 169 -19.14 -6.27 13.04
C PHE A 169 -18.01 -7.09 12.45
N THR A 170 -18.29 -8.09 11.62
CA THR A 170 -17.29 -8.92 10.95
C THR A 170 -16.35 -8.10 10.08
N ILE A 171 -16.91 -7.14 9.32
CA ILE A 171 -16.12 -6.23 8.49
C ILE A 171 -15.23 -5.34 9.38
N ALA A 172 -15.81 -4.68 10.38
CA ALA A 172 -15.10 -3.75 11.25
C ALA A 172 -13.96 -4.43 12.01
N VAL A 173 -14.19 -5.60 12.60
CA VAL A 173 -13.17 -6.38 13.32
C VAL A 173 -12.05 -6.82 12.37
N SER A 174 -12.39 -7.25 11.15
CA SER A 174 -11.39 -7.66 10.17
C SER A 174 -10.45 -6.51 9.79
N PHE A 175 -10.98 -5.31 9.65
CA PHE A 175 -10.17 -4.11 9.38
C PHE A 175 -9.31 -3.73 10.59
N GLU A 176 -9.86 -3.77 11.79
CA GLU A 176 -9.14 -3.42 13.02
C GLU A 176 -7.96 -4.36 13.29
N ILE A 177 -8.17 -5.68 13.17
CA ILE A 177 -7.11 -6.69 13.36
C ILE A 177 -5.97 -6.49 12.37
N LYS A 178 -6.29 -6.17 11.11
CA LYS A 178 -5.26 -5.96 10.08
C LYS A 178 -4.55 -4.62 10.23
N ALA A 179 -5.25 -3.57 10.66
CA ALA A 179 -4.62 -2.29 10.97
C ALA A 179 -3.57 -2.43 12.07
N ARG A 180 -3.89 -3.13 13.16
CA ARG A 180 -2.95 -3.38 14.28
C ARG A 180 -1.71 -4.17 13.88
N LYS A 181 -1.81 -5.10 12.93
CA LYS A 181 -0.66 -5.87 12.44
C LYS A 181 0.32 -5.00 11.64
N ASN A 182 -0.17 -3.99 10.94
CA ASN A 182 0.68 -3.09 10.15
C ASN A 182 1.43 -2.05 11.00
N HIS A 183 1.03 -1.85 12.27
CA HIS A 183 1.73 -0.94 13.20
C HIS A 183 2.82 -1.63 14.05
N LYS A 184 2.98 -2.96 13.95
CA LYS A 184 3.97 -3.74 14.71
C LYS A 184 5.15 -4.26 13.89
N GLY A 185 5.23 -3.92 12.62
CA GLY A 185 6.35 -4.19 11.72
C GLY A 185 6.97 -2.91 11.22
#